data_0b2ccf7ca9e9a1f678aab2d7ab080937
#
_entry.id   0b2ccf7ca9e9a1f678aab2d7ab080937
#
_cell.length_a   1.000
_cell.length_b   1.000
_cell.length_c   1.000
_cell.angle_alpha   90.00
_cell.angle_beta   90.00
_cell.angle_gamma   90.00
#
_symmetry.space_group_name_H-M   'P 1'
#
loop_
_entity.id
_entity.type
_entity.pdbx_description
1 polymer ?
#
loop_
_entity_poly.entity_id
_entity_poly.type
_entity_poly.pdbx_seq_one_letter_code
_entity_poly.pdbx_strand_id
1 'polypeptide(L)'
;VLLNSEDPKSDRTLALAGDIASRYQVKCVPVNCLRLEEEDVGEILKAVLYEFPMRELDIFLPPWVDALPGEHPVKAGIYDAIRQSMAELHHIREIDGAVKKLGENENISEALITAIDLGTGVAAARVSLPREMFYRTLSEQSGFDVGDDGDLMSLLTKLAGVKTEYDKVAGALRDVRETGYGIVLPGIDELKLEEPEIMKQGGRY
;
A
#
# COMPACT_ATOMS: atom_id res chain seq x y z
N VAL A 1 4.14 27.17 -24.88
CA VAL A 1 4.61 28.06 -25.97
C VAL A 1 5.24 27.21 -27.06
N LEU A 2 4.94 27.50 -28.35
CA LEU A 2 5.65 26.91 -29.47
C LEU A 2 6.74 27.89 -29.95
N LEU A 3 7.99 27.40 -30.01
CA LEU A 3 9.11 28.15 -30.53
C LEU A 3 9.41 27.65 -31.95
N ASN A 4 9.00 28.47 -32.97
CA ASN A 4 9.28 28.12 -34.36
C ASN A 4 10.76 28.33 -34.67
N SER A 5 11.45 27.31 -35.10
CA SER A 5 12.86 27.32 -35.48
C SER A 5 13.07 26.49 -36.74
N GLU A 6 14.00 26.91 -37.60
CA GLU A 6 14.42 26.13 -38.75
C GLU A 6 15.13 24.83 -38.33
N ASP A 7 15.87 24.87 -37.20
CA ASP A 7 16.52 23.74 -36.57
C ASP A 7 16.11 23.64 -35.09
N PRO A 8 15.00 22.92 -34.78
CA PRO A 8 14.48 22.77 -33.42
C PRO A 8 15.42 22.05 -32.47
N LYS A 9 16.29 21.20 -32.98
CA LYS A 9 17.21 20.36 -32.19
C LYS A 9 18.57 21.00 -31.96
N SER A 10 18.82 22.21 -32.50
CA SER A 10 20.11 22.91 -32.27
C SER A 10 20.25 23.37 -30.82
N ASP A 11 21.48 23.32 -30.32
CA ASP A 11 21.80 23.75 -28.95
C ASP A 11 21.32 25.19 -28.65
N ARG A 12 21.41 26.07 -29.66
CA ARG A 12 20.94 27.45 -29.54
C ARG A 12 19.42 27.53 -29.34
N THR A 13 18.68 26.74 -30.11
CA THR A 13 17.19 26.73 -30.01
C THR A 13 16.77 26.12 -28.68
N LEU A 14 17.42 25.05 -28.25
CA LEU A 14 17.15 24.39 -26.96
C LEU A 14 17.47 25.31 -25.78
N ALA A 15 18.61 26.03 -25.82
CA ALA A 15 18.95 27.01 -24.81
C ALA A 15 17.89 28.13 -24.71
N LEU A 16 17.46 28.68 -25.87
CA LEU A 16 16.44 29.71 -25.92
C LEU A 16 15.07 29.20 -25.39
N ALA A 17 14.71 27.96 -25.73
CA ALA A 17 13.50 27.33 -25.20
C ALA A 17 13.56 27.16 -23.69
N GLY A 18 14.73 26.79 -23.15
CA GLY A 18 14.98 26.70 -21.71
C GLY A 18 14.87 28.06 -21.00
N ASP A 19 15.43 29.11 -21.59
CA ASP A 19 15.34 30.48 -21.06
C ASP A 19 13.87 30.99 -21.01
N ILE A 20 13.11 30.73 -22.08
CA ILE A 20 11.69 31.07 -22.14
C ILE A 20 10.91 30.30 -21.09
N ALA A 21 11.14 28.99 -21.01
CA ALA A 21 10.46 28.12 -20.05
C ALA A 21 10.71 28.57 -18.60
N SER A 22 11.98 28.87 -18.27
CA SER A 22 12.38 29.33 -16.93
C SER A 22 11.81 30.71 -16.59
N ARG A 23 11.85 31.64 -17.55
CA ARG A 23 11.44 33.06 -17.33
C ARG A 23 9.94 33.20 -17.18
N TYR A 24 9.17 32.43 -17.93
CA TYR A 24 7.71 32.57 -17.98
C TYR A 24 6.97 31.42 -17.28
N GLN A 25 7.71 30.45 -16.73
CA GLN A 25 7.14 29.28 -16.03
C GLN A 25 6.16 28.49 -16.91
N VAL A 26 6.45 28.40 -18.22
CA VAL A 26 5.62 27.70 -19.21
C VAL A 26 6.45 26.67 -19.99
N LYS A 27 5.83 25.57 -20.40
CA LYS A 27 6.47 24.62 -21.30
C LYS A 27 6.74 25.31 -22.65
N CYS A 28 7.98 25.25 -23.12
CA CYS A 28 8.38 25.76 -24.45
C CYS A 28 8.80 24.56 -25.31
N VAL A 29 8.08 24.35 -26.42
CA VAL A 29 8.34 23.25 -27.36
C VAL A 29 8.90 23.85 -28.65
N PRO A 30 10.17 23.60 -29.00
CA PRO A 30 10.75 24.02 -30.26
C PRO A 30 10.26 23.09 -31.39
N VAL A 31 9.77 23.68 -32.48
CA VAL A 31 9.25 22.97 -33.63
C VAL A 31 9.60 23.66 -34.93
N ASN A 32 9.64 22.94 -36.04
CA ASN A 32 9.73 23.52 -37.38
C ASN A 32 8.34 23.48 -38.04
N CYS A 33 7.66 24.63 -38.01
CA CYS A 33 6.29 24.72 -38.55
C CYS A 33 6.17 24.47 -40.05
N LEU A 34 7.29 24.53 -40.80
CA LEU A 34 7.30 24.22 -42.23
C LEU A 34 7.48 22.73 -42.52
N ARG A 35 7.99 21.98 -41.54
CA ARG A 35 8.28 20.53 -41.64
C ARG A 35 7.73 19.81 -40.41
N LEU A 36 6.47 20.07 -40.08
CA LEU A 36 5.81 19.45 -38.91
C LEU A 36 5.51 17.98 -39.28
N GLU A 37 6.05 17.08 -38.49
CA GLU A 37 5.80 15.65 -38.58
C GLU A 37 4.73 15.20 -37.57
N GLU A 38 4.19 14.01 -37.70
CA GLU A 38 3.17 13.46 -36.81
C GLU A 38 3.69 13.39 -35.37
N GLU A 39 4.98 13.08 -35.20
CA GLU A 39 5.64 13.04 -33.89
C GLU A 39 5.65 14.42 -33.20
N ASP A 40 5.93 15.49 -33.98
CA ASP A 40 5.96 16.85 -33.46
C ASP A 40 4.56 17.28 -32.97
N VAL A 41 3.52 16.91 -33.72
CA VAL A 41 2.13 17.16 -33.33
C VAL A 41 1.79 16.41 -32.04
N GLY A 42 2.23 15.15 -31.93
CA GLY A 42 2.06 14.34 -30.72
C GLY A 42 2.73 14.98 -29.49
N GLU A 43 3.97 15.48 -29.64
CA GLU A 43 4.71 16.18 -28.56
C GLU A 43 4.00 17.49 -28.16
N ILE A 44 3.51 18.25 -29.12
CA ILE A 44 2.74 19.49 -28.83
C ILE A 44 1.47 19.16 -28.05
N LEU A 45 0.68 18.19 -28.50
CA LEU A 45 -0.56 17.79 -27.83
C LEU A 45 -0.28 17.27 -26.42
N LYS A 46 0.73 16.43 -26.28
CA LYS A 46 1.18 15.94 -24.97
C LYS A 46 1.58 17.10 -24.05
N ALA A 47 2.35 18.07 -24.55
CA ALA A 47 2.75 19.23 -23.78
C ALA A 47 1.55 20.07 -23.32
N VAL A 48 0.50 20.19 -24.13
CA VAL A 48 -0.75 20.88 -23.77
C VAL A 48 -1.50 20.10 -22.70
N LEU A 49 -1.62 18.79 -22.83
CA LEU A 49 -2.33 17.94 -21.86
C LEU A 49 -1.66 17.95 -20.48
N TYR A 50 -0.33 18.03 -20.43
CA TYR A 50 0.41 18.14 -19.17
C TYR A 50 0.19 19.46 -18.42
N GLU A 51 -0.27 20.52 -19.11
CA GLU A 51 -0.66 21.79 -18.49
C GLU A 51 -2.10 21.77 -17.93
N PHE A 52 -2.84 20.66 -18.13
CA PHE A 52 -4.17 20.53 -17.58
C PHE A 52 -4.14 20.38 -16.05
N PRO A 53 -5.19 20.86 -15.37
CA PRO A 53 -5.27 20.71 -13.93
C PRO A 53 -5.35 19.24 -13.52
N MET A 54 -4.63 18.88 -12.47
CA MET A 54 -4.82 17.61 -11.77
C MET A 54 -6.17 17.65 -11.06
N ARG A 55 -7.00 16.66 -11.29
CA ARG A 55 -8.33 16.53 -10.67
C ARG A 55 -8.33 15.56 -9.49
N GLU A 56 -7.63 14.45 -9.64
CA GLU A 56 -7.61 13.39 -8.65
C GLU A 56 -6.27 12.65 -8.70
N LEU A 57 -5.77 12.32 -7.53
CA LEU A 57 -4.58 11.48 -7.37
C LEU A 57 -4.90 10.36 -6.39
N ASP A 58 -5.01 9.15 -6.92
CA ASP A 58 -5.17 7.93 -6.14
C ASP A 58 -3.83 7.47 -5.59
N ILE A 59 -3.70 7.40 -4.26
CA ILE A 59 -2.47 6.94 -3.61
C ILE A 59 -2.73 5.57 -2.96
N PHE A 60 -2.08 4.54 -3.48
CA PHE A 60 -2.18 3.17 -2.97
C PHE A 60 -1.10 2.92 -1.91
N LEU A 61 -1.54 2.73 -0.68
CA LEU A 61 -0.70 2.36 0.46
C LEU A 61 -0.73 0.84 0.67
N PRO A 62 0.26 0.26 1.39
CA PRO A 62 0.17 -1.12 1.85
C PRO A 62 -1.07 -1.35 2.72
N PRO A 63 -1.85 -2.43 2.51
CA PRO A 63 -3.13 -2.64 3.19
C PRO A 63 -3.07 -2.67 4.72
N TRP A 64 -1.91 -3.04 5.29
CA TRP A 64 -1.73 -3.05 6.74
C TRP A 64 -1.79 -1.65 7.37
N VAL A 65 -1.46 -0.59 6.61
CA VAL A 65 -1.58 0.81 7.06
C VAL A 65 -3.04 1.18 7.27
N ASP A 66 -3.92 0.70 6.39
CA ASP A 66 -5.36 0.95 6.52
C ASP A 66 -5.96 0.27 7.75
N ALA A 67 -5.42 -0.89 8.13
CA ALA A 67 -5.83 -1.64 9.31
C ALA A 67 -5.45 -0.96 10.65
N LEU A 68 -4.51 0.02 10.62
CA LEU A 68 -4.11 0.74 11.82
C LEU A 68 -5.20 1.72 12.28
N PRO A 69 -5.34 1.94 13.60
CA PRO A 69 -6.18 3.02 14.14
C PRO A 69 -5.84 4.37 13.52
N GLY A 70 -6.85 5.24 13.36
CA GLY A 70 -6.67 6.54 12.70
C GLY A 70 -5.62 7.45 13.36
N GLU A 71 -5.48 7.35 14.68
CA GLU A 71 -4.51 8.12 15.49
C GLU A 71 -3.12 7.46 15.59
N HIS A 72 -2.92 6.33 14.91
CA HIS A 72 -1.63 5.64 14.98
C HIS A 72 -0.51 6.50 14.39
N PRO A 73 0.63 6.70 15.10
CA PRO A 73 1.70 7.62 14.68
C PRO A 73 2.23 7.34 13.28
N VAL A 74 2.40 6.06 12.92
CA VAL A 74 2.86 5.65 11.59
C VAL A 74 1.86 6.09 10.52
N LYS A 75 0.56 5.84 10.75
CA LYS A 75 -0.49 6.24 9.80
C LYS A 75 -0.54 7.76 9.65
N ALA A 76 -0.59 8.48 10.75
CA ALA A 76 -0.60 9.94 10.76
C ALA A 76 0.63 10.52 10.04
N GLY A 77 1.84 10.01 10.31
CA GLY A 77 3.07 10.47 9.67
C GLY A 77 3.08 10.24 8.16
N ILE A 78 2.56 9.11 7.67
CA ILE A 78 2.45 8.83 6.23
C ILE A 78 1.45 9.78 5.57
N TYR A 79 0.27 9.99 6.17
CA TYR A 79 -0.72 10.92 5.64
C TYR A 79 -0.23 12.38 5.63
N ASP A 80 0.53 12.79 6.63
CA ASP A 80 1.12 14.12 6.68
C ASP A 80 2.22 14.28 5.62
N ALA A 81 3.05 13.27 5.39
CA ALA A 81 4.03 13.26 4.30
C ALA A 81 3.35 13.40 2.92
N ILE A 82 2.28 12.65 2.69
CA ILE A 82 1.47 12.75 1.48
C ILE A 82 0.92 14.17 1.32
N ARG A 83 0.26 14.70 2.36
CA ARG A 83 -0.32 16.05 2.33
C ARG A 83 0.70 17.13 2.01
N GLN A 84 1.88 17.08 2.64
CA GLN A 84 2.95 18.05 2.43
C GLN A 84 3.55 17.94 1.02
N SER A 85 3.74 16.73 0.50
CA SER A 85 4.30 16.51 -0.84
C SER A 85 3.35 16.92 -1.95
N MET A 86 2.04 16.82 -1.71
CA MET A 86 0.99 17.14 -2.69
C MET A 86 0.42 18.55 -2.54
N ALA A 87 0.89 19.34 -1.58
CA ALA A 87 0.33 20.68 -1.29
C ALA A 87 0.38 21.65 -2.48
N GLU A 88 1.37 21.50 -3.35
CA GLU A 88 1.60 22.37 -4.52
C GLU A 88 1.22 21.69 -5.84
N LEU A 89 0.54 20.54 -5.79
CA LEU A 89 0.13 19.79 -6.98
C LEU A 89 -1.15 20.39 -7.57
N HIS A 90 -1.01 21.13 -8.65
CA HIS A 90 -2.13 21.74 -9.36
C HIS A 90 -2.29 21.25 -10.80
N HIS A 91 -1.17 20.90 -11.45
CA HIS A 91 -1.14 20.47 -12.86
C HIS A 91 -0.52 19.10 -12.98
N ILE A 92 -0.92 18.40 -14.05
CA ILE A 92 -0.40 17.03 -14.32
C ILE A 92 1.13 17.02 -14.42
N ARG A 93 1.76 18.05 -14.97
CA ARG A 93 3.21 18.17 -15.10
C ARG A 93 3.98 18.14 -13.76
N GLU A 94 3.30 18.45 -12.65
CA GLU A 94 3.93 18.57 -11.33
C GLU A 94 3.94 17.25 -10.58
N ILE A 95 3.23 16.22 -11.10
CA ILE A 95 3.07 14.94 -10.41
C ILE A 95 4.40 14.21 -10.18
N ASP A 96 5.30 14.23 -11.17
CA ASP A 96 6.61 13.57 -11.05
C ASP A 96 7.42 14.18 -9.89
N GLY A 97 7.41 15.51 -9.77
CA GLY A 97 8.08 16.23 -8.69
C GLY A 97 7.45 15.93 -7.33
N ALA A 98 6.12 15.93 -7.26
CA ALA A 98 5.39 15.66 -6.03
C ALA A 98 5.60 14.22 -5.52
N VAL A 99 5.53 13.23 -6.42
CA VAL A 99 5.76 11.82 -6.07
C VAL A 99 7.24 11.57 -5.70
N LYS A 100 8.18 12.22 -6.40
CA LYS A 100 9.59 12.14 -6.03
C LYS A 100 9.85 12.72 -4.63
N LYS A 101 9.30 13.91 -4.34
CA LYS A 101 9.37 14.52 -3.01
C LYS A 101 8.77 13.62 -1.92
N LEU A 102 7.67 12.92 -2.22
CA LEU A 102 7.09 11.94 -1.33
C LEU A 102 8.05 10.77 -1.07
N GLY A 103 8.72 10.26 -2.10
CA GLY A 103 9.72 9.19 -1.99
C GLY A 103 11.00 9.56 -1.24
N GLU A 104 11.27 10.86 -1.02
CA GLU A 104 12.40 11.34 -0.22
C GLU A 104 12.13 11.30 1.30
N ASN A 105 10.88 10.96 1.71
CA ASN A 105 10.53 10.84 3.12
C ASN A 105 11.15 9.58 3.73
N GLU A 106 11.77 9.71 4.90
CA GLU A 106 12.47 8.62 5.62
C GLU A 106 11.59 7.40 5.94
N ASN A 107 10.26 7.59 6.03
CA ASN A 107 9.30 6.54 6.32
C ASN A 107 8.79 5.83 5.05
N ILE A 108 9.23 6.25 3.88
CA ILE A 108 8.80 5.72 2.59
C ILE A 108 10.00 5.11 1.89
N SER A 109 9.89 3.83 1.51
CA SER A 109 10.96 3.17 0.76
C SER A 109 10.93 3.52 -0.72
N GLU A 110 9.74 3.71 -1.27
CA GLU A 110 9.55 4.01 -2.68
C GLU A 110 8.18 4.64 -2.93
N ALA A 111 8.12 5.61 -3.84
CA ALA A 111 6.88 6.16 -4.36
C ALA A 111 6.95 6.18 -5.90
N LEU A 112 6.00 5.53 -6.57
CA LEU A 112 5.98 5.36 -8.03
C LEU A 112 4.63 5.75 -8.60
N ILE A 113 4.65 6.47 -9.72
CA ILE A 113 3.46 6.71 -10.52
C ILE A 113 3.13 5.41 -11.28
N THR A 114 1.93 4.91 -11.13
CA THR A 114 1.46 3.68 -11.79
C THR A 114 0.63 3.94 -13.04
N ALA A 115 -0.09 5.07 -13.07
CA ALA A 115 -0.89 5.48 -14.22
C ALA A 115 -1.10 6.99 -14.22
N ILE A 116 -1.23 7.56 -15.41
CA ILE A 116 -1.68 8.94 -15.63
C ILE A 116 -2.69 8.91 -16.79
N ASP A 117 -3.90 9.37 -16.53
CA ASP A 117 -4.91 9.60 -17.55
C ASP A 117 -4.96 11.11 -17.85
N LEU A 118 -4.32 11.49 -18.94
CA LEU A 118 -4.26 12.88 -19.41
C LEU A 118 -5.63 13.43 -19.84
N GLY A 119 -6.55 12.56 -20.23
CA GLY A 119 -7.88 12.97 -20.69
C GLY A 119 -8.80 13.36 -19.55
N THR A 120 -8.71 12.68 -18.41
CA THR A 120 -9.54 12.92 -17.23
C THR A 120 -8.84 13.76 -16.17
N GLY A 121 -7.52 13.89 -16.22
CA GLY A 121 -6.72 14.54 -15.19
C GLY A 121 -6.58 13.72 -13.90
N VAL A 122 -6.72 12.39 -14.02
CA VAL A 122 -6.59 11.45 -12.91
C VAL A 122 -5.24 10.74 -12.99
N ALA A 123 -4.60 10.58 -11.87
CA ALA A 123 -3.37 9.81 -11.77
C ALA A 123 -3.42 8.83 -10.61
N ALA A 124 -2.57 7.81 -10.68
CA ALA A 124 -2.41 6.82 -9.64
C ALA A 124 -0.94 6.67 -9.26
N ALA A 125 -0.66 6.64 -7.97
CA ALA A 125 0.66 6.42 -7.41
C ALA A 125 0.63 5.30 -6.37
N ARG A 126 1.70 4.51 -6.31
CA ARG A 126 1.88 3.48 -5.28
C ARG A 126 3.01 3.88 -4.36
N VAL A 127 2.78 3.74 -3.08
CA VAL A 127 3.76 3.99 -2.03
C VAL A 127 4.12 2.68 -1.36
N SER A 128 5.40 2.40 -1.27
CA SER A 128 5.95 1.25 -0.55
C SER A 128 6.63 1.73 0.73
N LEU A 129 6.50 0.96 1.80
CA LEU A 129 7.07 1.25 3.10
C LEU A 129 8.14 0.22 3.46
N PRO A 130 9.13 0.56 4.29
CA PRO A 130 10.13 -0.39 4.77
C PRO A 130 9.47 -1.59 5.47
N ARG A 131 9.92 -2.81 5.17
CA ARG A 131 9.38 -4.04 5.81
C ARG A 131 9.59 -4.05 7.31
N GLU A 132 10.68 -3.50 7.78
CA GLU A 132 10.99 -3.36 9.20
C GLU A 132 9.93 -2.54 9.93
N MET A 133 9.35 -1.54 9.28
CA MET A 133 8.26 -0.74 9.84
C MET A 133 7.01 -1.60 10.06
N PHE A 134 6.70 -2.49 9.13
CA PHE A 134 5.57 -3.43 9.27
C PHE A 134 5.76 -4.33 10.49
N TYR A 135 6.92 -5.01 10.63
CA TYR A 135 7.16 -5.92 11.75
C TYR A 135 7.20 -5.21 13.10
N ARG A 136 7.84 -4.05 13.15
CA ARG A 136 7.84 -3.22 14.36
C ARG A 136 6.42 -2.85 14.78
N THR A 137 5.62 -2.35 13.85
CA THR A 137 4.22 -1.99 14.12
C THR A 137 3.39 -3.20 14.52
N LEU A 138 3.59 -4.35 13.86
CA LEU A 138 2.94 -5.61 14.20
C LEU A 138 3.28 -6.05 15.64
N SER A 139 4.57 -5.97 16.02
CA SER A 139 5.02 -6.32 17.36
C SER A 139 4.42 -5.38 18.42
N GLU A 140 4.39 -4.07 18.15
CA GLU A 140 3.78 -3.07 19.02
C GLU A 140 2.28 -3.31 19.24
N GLN A 141 1.54 -3.65 18.16
CA GLN A 141 0.09 -3.86 18.23
C GLN A 141 -0.30 -5.21 18.84
N SER A 142 0.47 -6.26 18.55
CA SER A 142 0.15 -7.63 18.99
C SER A 142 0.75 -7.98 20.36
N GLY A 143 1.80 -7.28 20.78
CA GLY A 143 2.59 -7.62 21.96
C GLY A 143 3.51 -8.83 21.77
N PHE A 144 3.63 -9.35 20.54
CA PHE A 144 4.54 -10.44 20.19
C PHE A 144 5.80 -9.88 19.54
N ASP A 145 6.93 -10.53 19.75
CA ASP A 145 8.18 -10.21 19.08
C ASP A 145 8.21 -10.90 17.71
N VAL A 146 8.11 -10.10 16.64
CA VAL A 146 8.07 -10.56 15.24
C VAL A 146 9.03 -9.70 14.43
N GLY A 147 10.16 -10.26 14.02
CA GLY A 147 11.19 -9.54 13.26
C GLY A 147 11.15 -9.80 11.75
N ASP A 148 10.61 -10.93 11.32
CA ASP A 148 10.58 -11.32 9.91
C ASP A 148 9.38 -12.23 9.55
N ASP A 149 9.30 -12.64 8.27
CA ASP A 149 8.25 -13.54 7.76
C ASP A 149 8.27 -14.92 8.45
N GLY A 150 9.44 -15.40 8.86
CA GLY A 150 9.61 -16.69 9.53
C GLY A 150 9.02 -16.66 10.94
N ASP A 151 9.30 -15.59 11.68
CA ASP A 151 8.72 -15.36 13.01
C ASP A 151 7.20 -15.25 12.92
N LEU A 152 6.69 -14.49 11.95
CA LEU A 152 5.25 -14.34 11.71
C LEU A 152 4.59 -15.68 11.42
N MET A 153 5.18 -16.50 10.53
CA MET A 153 4.65 -17.83 10.21
C MET A 153 4.67 -18.76 11.42
N SER A 154 5.76 -18.75 12.19
CA SER A 154 5.88 -19.54 13.43
C SER A 154 4.82 -19.12 14.46
N LEU A 155 4.64 -17.81 14.63
CA LEU A 155 3.63 -17.25 15.54
C LEU A 155 2.21 -17.68 15.13
N LEU A 156 1.86 -17.52 13.85
CA LEU A 156 0.55 -17.92 13.33
C LEU A 156 0.29 -19.42 13.52
N THR A 157 1.30 -20.26 13.29
CA THR A 157 1.19 -21.70 13.50
C THR A 157 0.92 -22.02 14.97
N LYS A 158 1.65 -21.39 15.91
CA LYS A 158 1.43 -21.54 17.35
C LYS A 158 0.03 -21.07 17.76
N LEU A 159 -0.38 -19.90 17.28
CA LEU A 159 -1.71 -19.36 17.58
C LEU A 159 -2.84 -20.21 17.02
N ALA A 160 -2.65 -20.85 15.86
CA ALA A 160 -3.63 -21.80 15.31
C ALA A 160 -3.80 -23.02 16.24
N GLY A 161 -2.70 -23.56 16.79
CA GLY A 161 -2.76 -24.63 17.79
C GLY A 161 -3.48 -24.19 19.07
N VAL A 162 -3.11 -23.02 19.62
CA VAL A 162 -3.77 -22.46 20.82
C VAL A 162 -5.25 -22.22 20.56
N LYS A 163 -5.60 -21.71 19.38
CA LYS A 163 -7.01 -21.52 18.99
C LYS A 163 -7.78 -22.83 18.99
N THR A 164 -7.21 -23.89 18.42
CA THR A 164 -7.85 -25.22 18.41
C THR A 164 -8.12 -25.72 19.81
N GLU A 165 -7.15 -25.61 20.74
CA GLU A 165 -7.37 -26.00 22.14
C GLU A 165 -8.38 -25.10 22.85
N TYR A 166 -8.33 -23.78 22.60
CA TYR A 166 -9.29 -22.85 23.17
C TYR A 166 -10.72 -23.13 22.69
N ASP A 167 -10.91 -23.43 21.40
CA ASP A 167 -12.23 -23.72 20.84
C ASP A 167 -12.90 -24.95 21.52
N LYS A 168 -12.12 -25.94 22.00
CA LYS A 168 -12.63 -27.07 22.76
C LYS A 168 -13.26 -26.68 24.10
N VAL A 169 -12.72 -25.63 24.72
CA VAL A 169 -13.14 -25.22 26.09
C VAL A 169 -13.96 -23.93 26.12
N ALA A 170 -14.04 -23.23 24.98
CA ALA A 170 -14.68 -21.91 24.88
C ALA A 170 -16.14 -21.90 25.37
N GLY A 171 -16.90 -22.96 25.05
CA GLY A 171 -18.28 -23.14 25.50
C GLY A 171 -18.36 -23.23 27.02
N ALA A 172 -17.59 -24.14 27.60
CA ALA A 172 -17.57 -24.32 29.06
C ALA A 172 -17.10 -23.09 29.82
N LEU A 173 -16.12 -22.34 29.26
CA LEU A 173 -15.67 -21.08 29.84
C LEU A 173 -16.76 -19.99 29.82
N ARG A 174 -17.59 -19.96 28.80
CA ARG A 174 -18.76 -19.08 28.72
C ARG A 174 -19.77 -19.45 29.80
N ASP A 175 -20.12 -20.73 29.88
CA ASP A 175 -21.08 -21.26 30.87
C ASP A 175 -20.62 -20.97 32.31
N VAL A 176 -19.32 -21.12 32.60
CA VAL A 176 -18.74 -20.77 33.92
C VAL A 176 -18.96 -19.29 34.24
N ARG A 177 -18.79 -18.39 33.26
CA ARG A 177 -19.00 -16.95 33.48
C ARG A 177 -20.43 -16.58 33.75
N GLU A 178 -21.38 -17.31 33.12
CA GLU A 178 -22.83 -17.04 33.24
C GLU A 178 -23.49 -17.73 34.44
N THR A 179 -23.08 -18.98 34.70
CA THR A 179 -23.76 -19.86 35.69
C THR A 179 -22.87 -20.28 36.87
N GLY A 180 -21.57 -20.02 36.78
CA GLY A 180 -20.59 -20.47 37.74
C GLY A 180 -20.10 -21.92 37.53
N TYR A 181 -20.63 -22.62 36.52
CA TYR A 181 -20.30 -24.01 36.23
C TYR A 181 -20.25 -24.27 34.72
N GLY A 182 -19.27 -25.06 34.22
CA GLY A 182 -19.14 -25.44 32.83
C GLY A 182 -18.54 -26.83 32.69
N ILE A 183 -18.97 -27.58 31.67
CA ILE A 183 -18.50 -28.94 31.38
C ILE A 183 -17.75 -28.96 30.09
N VAL A 184 -16.54 -29.51 30.11
CA VAL A 184 -15.77 -29.81 28.89
C VAL A 184 -15.94 -31.30 28.63
N LEU A 185 -16.49 -31.67 27.49
CA LEU A 185 -16.56 -33.04 27.03
C LEU A 185 -15.37 -33.36 26.16
N PRO A 186 -14.68 -34.51 26.37
CA PRO A 186 -13.60 -34.91 25.49
C PRO A 186 -14.11 -35.13 24.08
N GLY A 187 -13.31 -34.75 23.08
CA GLY A 187 -13.57 -35.05 21.69
C GLY A 187 -13.58 -36.55 21.40
N ILE A 188 -14.28 -36.96 20.34
CA ILE A 188 -14.33 -38.37 19.92
C ILE A 188 -12.91 -38.88 19.66
N ASP A 189 -12.02 -38.05 19.17
CA ASP A 189 -10.61 -38.37 18.87
C ASP A 189 -9.73 -38.56 20.14
N GLU A 190 -10.21 -38.04 21.28
CA GLU A 190 -9.53 -38.15 22.59
C GLU A 190 -9.99 -39.39 23.36
N LEU A 191 -11.10 -40.03 22.95
CA LEU A 191 -11.62 -41.22 23.55
C LEU A 191 -10.87 -42.46 23.02
N LYS A 192 -10.04 -43.06 23.83
CA LYS A 192 -9.49 -44.42 23.55
C LYS A 192 -10.52 -45.41 24.00
N LEU A 193 -11.11 -46.14 23.06
CA LEU A 193 -11.92 -47.30 23.37
C LEU A 193 -10.95 -48.44 23.85
N GLU A 194 -11.15 -48.87 25.07
CA GLU A 194 -10.49 -50.11 25.55
C GLU A 194 -11.04 -51.34 24.79
N GLU A 195 -10.20 -52.35 24.58
CA GLU A 195 -10.67 -53.59 23.96
C GLU A 195 -11.80 -54.18 24.80
N PRO A 196 -12.89 -54.64 24.18
CA PRO A 196 -14.03 -55.17 24.92
C PRO A 196 -13.62 -56.43 25.72
N GLU A 197 -13.66 -56.35 27.05
CA GLU A 197 -13.49 -57.51 27.93
C GLU A 197 -14.82 -58.26 28.00
N ILE A 198 -14.75 -59.55 27.59
CA ILE A 198 -15.89 -60.46 27.71
C ILE A 198 -15.96 -60.99 29.17
N MET A 199 -16.82 -60.38 29.97
CA MET A 199 -17.12 -60.91 31.28
C MET A 199 -18.11 -62.07 31.16
N LYS A 200 -17.64 -63.29 31.43
CA LYS A 200 -18.51 -64.45 31.63
C LYS A 200 -19.26 -64.26 32.95
N GLN A 201 -20.50 -63.81 32.86
CA GLN A 201 -21.41 -63.91 34.02
C GLN A 201 -21.85 -65.34 34.19
N GLY A 202 -21.48 -65.96 35.33
CA GLY A 202 -21.62 -67.35 35.59
C GLY A 202 -23.06 -67.89 35.41
N GLY A 203 -23.15 -68.96 34.62
CA GLY A 203 -24.40 -69.75 34.50
C GLY A 203 -24.79 -70.36 35.83
N ARG A 204 -26.02 -70.15 36.18
CA ARG A 204 -26.70 -70.98 37.15
C ARG A 204 -27.44 -72.06 36.40
N TYR A 205 -27.19 -73.28 36.82
CA TYR A 205 -28.02 -74.47 36.53
C TYR A 205 -29.42 -74.23 37.15
#